data_2afc6aaea05f380b992b7bbe85df90ac
#
_entry.id   2afc6aaea05f380b992b7bbe85df90ac
#
_cell.length_a   1.000
_cell.length_b   1.000
_cell.length_c   1.000
_cell.angle_alpha   90.00
_cell.angle_beta   90.00
_cell.angle_gamma   90.00
#
_symmetry.space_group_name_H-M   'P 1'
#
loop_
_entity.id
_entity.type
_entity.pdbx_description
1 polymer ?
#
loop_
_entity_poly.entity_id
_entity_poly.type
_entity_poly.pdbx_seq_one_letter_code
_entity_poly.pdbx_strand_id
1 'polypeptide(L)'
;MKKIILILVACASLVACSQKPREVAKPERQVWVESLTEVSKPVLESLAAGTLKEKMPFESLSDDPDRRKVSYLEAVGRTLCGIAPWLELGPDETEEGKLRAKYLDLTLKALENAFDPDCPDCLEFWNPKQRQPLVDAAFLAEGLLRAPTQLWGRLSGQTRERVILRFQESRRIEPYRNNWLLFASMIEAFLLEQTGECDLPRLRGGVDQFMAGGWYKGDGWYSDGDAFHLDYYNSIVIHPMLTEVLQVMERHGLSAGLEDQLKRHTRLAEQLERFISPDGTYPVVGRSIAYRCGVFHALADAALMHLIPEPGETRSAMTAVLRRQMSSPDNFDEEGWLRIGFCGSQLDISERYINTGSSYLCTAFFLPLGLPADDPFWTAPAQDWATKRAWQGQRVQADHAIRD
;
A
#
# COMPACT_ATOMS: atom_id res chain seq x y z
N MET A 1 80.24 -44.65 -1.98
CA MET A 1 78.88 -44.50 -2.44
C MET A 1 78.10 -43.95 -1.26
N LYS A 2 77.87 -42.61 -1.23
CA LYS A 2 77.11 -41.91 -0.15
C LYS A 2 75.64 -41.80 -0.59
N LYS A 3 74.72 -42.39 0.16
CA LYS A 3 73.26 -42.21 -0.03
C LYS A 3 72.83 -40.89 0.63
N ILE A 4 72.31 -39.98 -0.18
CA ILE A 4 71.65 -38.76 0.31
C ILE A 4 70.18 -39.09 0.55
N ILE A 5 69.71 -38.96 1.81
CA ILE A 5 68.34 -39.07 2.18
C ILE A 5 67.74 -37.66 2.11
N LEU A 6 66.74 -37.48 1.23
CA LEU A 6 65.98 -36.22 1.09
C LEU A 6 64.79 -36.31 2.00
N ILE A 7 64.73 -35.48 3.02
CA ILE A 7 63.58 -35.33 3.94
C ILE A 7 62.70 -34.25 3.35
N LEU A 8 61.49 -34.63 2.88
CA LEU A 8 60.41 -33.73 2.49
C LEU A 8 59.68 -33.29 3.73
N VAL A 9 59.79 -32.05 4.11
CA VAL A 9 58.96 -31.42 5.16
C VAL A 9 57.70 -30.91 4.49
N ALA A 10 56.55 -31.54 4.69
CA ALA A 10 55.27 -31.05 4.24
C ALA A 10 54.75 -30.02 5.26
N CYS A 11 54.77 -28.75 4.88
CA CYS A 11 54.08 -27.67 5.60
C CYS A 11 52.58 -27.75 5.28
N ALA A 12 51.80 -28.30 6.22
CA ALA A 12 50.35 -28.22 6.18
C ALA A 12 49.91 -26.83 6.69
N SER A 13 49.60 -25.92 5.76
CA SER A 13 48.99 -24.65 6.09
C SER A 13 47.51 -24.86 6.47
N LEU A 14 47.18 -24.84 7.74
CA LEU A 14 45.82 -24.79 8.26
C LEU A 14 45.24 -23.41 7.91
N VAL A 15 44.49 -23.33 6.81
CA VAL A 15 43.61 -22.19 6.54
C VAL A 15 42.41 -22.31 7.46
N ALA A 16 42.46 -21.61 8.58
CA ALA A 16 41.29 -21.43 9.44
C ALA A 16 40.28 -20.55 8.69
N CYS A 17 39.30 -21.19 8.04
CA CYS A 17 38.14 -20.49 7.50
C CYS A 17 37.33 -19.97 8.68
N SER A 18 37.52 -18.71 9.05
CA SER A 18 36.65 -18.05 10.02
C SER A 18 35.28 -17.89 9.38
N GLN A 19 34.36 -18.81 9.64
CA GLN A 19 32.96 -18.61 9.31
C GLN A 19 32.48 -17.42 10.13
N LYS A 20 32.16 -16.30 9.46
CA LYS A 20 31.39 -15.22 10.07
C LYS A 20 30.15 -15.83 10.73
N PRO A 21 29.77 -15.41 11.94
CA PRO A 21 28.54 -15.88 12.57
C PRO A 21 27.40 -15.72 11.57
N ARG A 22 26.64 -16.77 11.35
CA ARG A 22 25.44 -16.72 10.49
C ARG A 22 24.47 -15.78 11.18
N GLU A 23 24.30 -14.59 10.62
CA GLU A 23 23.36 -13.60 11.14
C GLU A 23 21.98 -14.27 11.17
N VAL A 24 21.37 -14.34 12.35
CA VAL A 24 20.04 -14.92 12.50
C VAL A 24 19.09 -14.02 11.72
N ALA A 25 18.43 -14.58 10.71
CA ALA A 25 17.50 -13.81 9.89
C ALA A 25 16.38 -13.25 10.79
N LYS A 26 16.10 -11.95 10.66
CA LYS A 26 15.01 -11.30 11.38
C LYS A 26 13.68 -11.99 11.04
N PRO A 27 12.74 -12.11 12.01
CA PRO A 27 11.38 -12.55 11.73
C PRO A 27 10.74 -11.72 10.63
N GLU A 28 9.96 -12.34 9.75
CA GLU A 28 9.35 -11.66 8.60
C GLU A 28 8.52 -10.45 9.02
N ARG A 29 7.66 -10.60 10.03
CA ARG A 29 6.85 -9.50 10.57
C ARG A 29 7.70 -8.31 11.02
N GLN A 30 8.83 -8.54 11.66
CA GLN A 30 9.74 -7.48 12.07
C GLN A 30 10.29 -6.72 10.86
N VAL A 31 10.68 -7.43 9.77
CA VAL A 31 11.14 -6.79 8.53
C VAL A 31 10.05 -5.90 7.94
N TRP A 32 8.80 -6.37 7.96
CA TRP A 32 7.67 -5.59 7.46
C TRP A 32 7.42 -4.33 8.29
N VAL A 33 7.43 -4.44 9.62
CA VAL A 33 7.25 -3.29 10.53
C VAL A 33 8.36 -2.26 10.35
N GLU A 34 9.63 -2.71 10.28
CA GLU A 34 10.77 -1.83 10.05
C GLU A 34 10.62 -1.08 8.71
N SER A 35 10.27 -1.78 7.63
CA SER A 35 10.08 -1.16 6.32
C SER A 35 8.90 -0.18 6.28
N LEU A 36 7.74 -0.53 6.87
CA LEU A 36 6.59 0.37 6.95
C LEU A 36 6.95 1.65 7.72
N THR A 37 7.62 1.49 8.85
CA THR A 37 7.98 2.64 9.71
C THR A 37 9.07 3.50 9.07
N GLU A 38 10.04 2.92 8.37
CA GLU A 38 11.05 3.66 7.60
C GLU A 38 10.41 4.54 6.52
N VAL A 39 9.50 3.97 5.73
CA VAL A 39 8.77 4.71 4.68
C VAL A 39 7.89 5.81 5.27
N SER A 40 7.14 5.51 6.33
CA SER A 40 6.12 6.43 6.86
C SER A 40 6.69 7.56 7.71
N LYS A 41 7.86 7.35 8.29
CA LYS A 41 8.47 8.23 9.29
C LYS A 41 8.60 9.69 8.83
N PRO A 42 9.25 10.03 7.69
CA PRO A 42 9.51 11.42 7.34
C PRO A 42 8.21 12.20 7.12
N VAL A 43 7.18 11.57 6.54
CA VAL A 43 5.88 12.20 6.30
C VAL A 43 5.18 12.51 7.64
N LEU A 44 5.06 11.51 8.51
CA LEU A 44 4.33 11.65 9.77
C LEU A 44 5.05 12.57 10.76
N GLU A 45 6.37 12.44 10.93
CA GLU A 45 7.14 13.31 11.82
C GLU A 45 7.12 14.77 11.36
N SER A 46 7.26 15.02 10.06
CA SER A 46 7.24 16.39 9.53
C SER A 46 5.87 17.02 9.64
N LEU A 47 4.79 16.28 9.33
CA LEU A 47 3.43 16.80 9.45
C LEU A 47 3.04 17.04 10.92
N ALA A 48 3.40 16.14 11.84
CA ALA A 48 3.16 16.34 13.26
C ALA A 48 3.92 17.55 13.83
N ALA A 49 5.07 17.87 13.25
CA ALA A 49 5.86 19.06 13.61
C ALA A 49 5.41 20.35 12.90
N GLY A 50 4.48 20.29 11.94
CA GLY A 50 4.06 21.44 11.12
C GLY A 50 5.15 21.92 10.15
N THR A 51 5.97 21.01 9.64
CA THR A 51 7.13 21.29 8.76
C THR A 51 7.14 20.44 7.48
N LEU A 52 6.03 19.77 7.15
CA LEU A 52 5.95 18.90 5.98
C LEU A 52 6.20 19.65 4.68
N LYS A 53 5.53 20.79 4.49
CA LYS A 53 5.66 21.61 3.27
C LYS A 53 7.05 22.24 3.12
N GLU A 54 7.76 22.44 4.23
CA GLU A 54 9.12 22.94 4.25
C GLU A 54 10.13 21.86 3.90
N LYS A 55 9.97 20.65 4.48
CA LYS A 55 10.97 19.58 4.44
C LYS A 55 10.81 18.61 3.29
N MET A 56 9.56 18.32 2.87
CA MET A 56 9.35 17.31 1.82
C MET A 56 9.95 17.77 0.50
N PRO A 57 10.91 17.01 -0.07
CA PRO A 57 11.46 17.30 -1.39
C PRO A 57 10.36 17.17 -2.46
N PHE A 58 10.58 17.78 -3.61
CA PHE A 58 9.65 17.67 -4.72
C PHE A 58 10.38 17.24 -5.98
N GLU A 59 10.11 16.01 -6.41
CA GLU A 59 10.53 15.45 -7.68
C GLU A 59 9.28 15.21 -8.55
N SER A 60 9.35 15.48 -9.85
CA SER A 60 8.32 15.17 -10.86
C SER A 60 8.90 15.40 -12.25
N LEU A 61 8.40 14.66 -13.25
CA LEU A 61 8.62 14.98 -14.67
C LEU A 61 7.68 16.10 -15.17
N SER A 62 6.77 16.58 -14.34
CA SER A 62 5.86 17.67 -14.70
C SER A 62 6.49 19.02 -14.46
N ASP A 63 6.32 19.94 -15.41
CA ASP A 63 6.69 21.34 -15.29
C ASP A 63 5.58 22.20 -14.64
N ASP A 64 4.45 21.57 -14.26
CA ASP A 64 3.32 22.28 -13.65
C ASP A 64 3.63 22.64 -12.19
N PRO A 65 3.76 23.94 -11.85
CA PRO A 65 4.10 24.36 -10.48
C PRO A 65 3.01 24.06 -9.46
N ASP A 66 1.77 23.85 -9.90
CA ASP A 66 0.65 23.52 -9.00
C ASP A 66 0.67 22.05 -8.56
N ARG A 67 1.47 21.18 -9.23
CA ARG A 67 1.68 19.77 -8.78
C ARG A 67 2.29 19.67 -7.39
N ARG A 68 3.21 20.56 -7.04
CA ARG A 68 3.80 20.58 -5.70
C ARG A 68 2.75 20.77 -4.60
N LYS A 69 1.74 21.62 -4.83
CA LYS A 69 0.71 21.93 -3.83
C LYS A 69 -0.14 20.72 -3.45
N VAL A 70 -0.38 19.81 -4.39
CA VAL A 70 -1.18 18.60 -4.17
C VAL A 70 -0.36 17.42 -3.66
N SER A 71 0.97 17.45 -3.79
CA SER A 71 1.86 16.35 -3.39
C SER A 71 1.83 16.05 -1.88
N TYR A 72 1.50 17.03 -1.06
CA TYR A 72 1.45 16.86 0.41
C TYR A 72 0.25 16.01 0.83
N LEU A 73 -0.95 16.30 0.31
CA LEU A 73 -2.12 15.46 0.54
C LEU A 73 -1.90 14.06 -0.03
N GLU A 74 -1.22 13.95 -1.17
CA GLU A 74 -0.85 12.69 -1.80
C GLU A 74 0.05 11.84 -0.89
N ALA A 75 1.12 12.42 -0.34
CA ALA A 75 2.00 11.72 0.60
C ALA A 75 1.25 11.26 1.86
N VAL A 76 0.43 12.13 2.44
CA VAL A 76 -0.27 11.86 3.69
C VAL A 76 -1.39 10.83 3.50
N GLY A 77 -2.26 11.00 2.50
CA GLY A 77 -3.38 10.09 2.22
C GLY A 77 -2.90 8.68 1.91
N ARG A 78 -1.88 8.56 1.08
CA ARG A 78 -1.31 7.27 0.69
C ARG A 78 -0.57 6.59 1.85
N THR A 79 0.21 7.35 2.63
CA THR A 79 0.84 6.81 3.85
C THR A 79 -0.22 6.29 4.82
N LEU A 80 -1.31 7.04 5.03
CA LEU A 80 -2.35 6.65 5.95
C LEU A 80 -3.10 5.39 5.49
N CYS A 81 -3.40 5.29 4.19
CA CYS A 81 -4.04 4.11 3.60
C CYS A 81 -3.34 2.80 3.99
N GLY A 82 -1.99 2.82 3.99
CA GLY A 82 -1.20 1.62 4.27
C GLY A 82 -0.92 1.38 5.76
N ILE A 83 -0.68 2.42 6.55
CA ILE A 83 -0.31 2.27 7.97
C ILE A 83 -1.52 2.06 8.90
N ALA A 84 -2.70 2.51 8.49
CA ALA A 84 -3.89 2.55 9.34
C ALA A 84 -4.28 1.18 9.94
N PRO A 85 -4.30 0.06 9.21
CA PRO A 85 -4.64 -1.23 9.79
C PRO A 85 -3.67 -1.66 10.91
N TRP A 86 -2.37 -1.38 10.75
CA TRP A 86 -1.40 -1.65 11.81
C TRP A 86 -1.65 -0.81 13.05
N LEU A 87 -1.99 0.45 12.88
CA LEU A 87 -2.34 1.35 13.99
C LEU A 87 -3.64 0.95 14.67
N GLU A 88 -4.61 0.38 13.95
CA GLU A 88 -5.90 -0.06 14.51
C GLU A 88 -5.76 -1.19 15.53
N LEU A 89 -4.67 -1.97 15.51
CA LEU A 89 -4.39 -2.95 16.56
C LEU A 89 -4.19 -2.31 17.95
N GLY A 90 -3.93 -1.01 18.01
CA GLY A 90 -3.70 -0.30 19.26
C GLY A 90 -2.38 -0.65 19.95
N PRO A 91 -2.06 0.01 21.08
CA PRO A 91 -0.85 -0.26 21.84
C PRO A 91 -0.94 -1.58 22.63
N ASP A 92 0.21 -2.22 22.83
CA ASP A 92 0.38 -3.35 23.75
C ASP A 92 1.79 -3.34 24.37
N GLU A 93 2.10 -4.31 25.26
CA GLU A 93 3.37 -4.35 26.00
C GLU A 93 4.56 -4.89 25.17
N THR A 94 4.32 -5.37 23.95
CA THR A 94 5.41 -5.82 23.06
C THR A 94 6.23 -4.66 22.55
N GLU A 95 7.44 -4.89 22.06
CA GLU A 95 8.26 -3.85 21.44
C GLU A 95 7.58 -3.26 20.18
N GLU A 96 6.88 -4.11 19.42
CA GLU A 96 6.06 -3.66 18.29
C GLU A 96 4.87 -2.80 18.77
N GLY A 97 4.17 -3.22 19.85
CA GLY A 97 3.06 -2.46 20.42
C GLY A 97 3.46 -1.09 20.95
N LYS A 98 4.62 -0.98 21.59
CA LYS A 98 5.19 0.30 22.04
C LYS A 98 5.57 1.19 20.85
N LEU A 99 6.15 0.61 19.80
CA LEU A 99 6.45 1.34 18.56
C LEU A 99 5.17 1.83 17.89
N ARG A 100 4.14 0.98 17.84
CA ARG A 100 2.81 1.31 17.31
C ARG A 100 2.16 2.45 18.10
N ALA A 101 2.26 2.45 19.44
CA ALA A 101 1.79 3.55 20.28
C ALA A 101 2.42 4.88 19.87
N LYS A 102 3.74 4.90 19.69
CA LYS A 102 4.46 6.10 19.22
C LYS A 102 3.93 6.59 17.86
N TYR A 103 3.77 5.68 16.89
CA TYR A 103 3.28 6.05 15.55
C TYR A 103 1.81 6.47 15.58
N LEU A 104 1.01 5.91 16.46
CA LEU A 104 -0.39 6.30 16.66
C LEU A 104 -0.49 7.74 17.16
N ASP A 105 0.25 8.11 18.22
CA ASP A 105 0.27 9.48 18.75
C ASP A 105 0.81 10.46 17.69
N LEU A 106 1.83 10.07 16.95
CA LEU A 106 2.39 10.84 15.86
C LEU A 106 1.36 11.07 14.74
N THR A 107 0.63 10.03 14.33
CA THR A 107 -0.38 10.11 13.27
C THR A 107 -1.58 10.96 13.70
N LEU A 108 -2.03 10.84 14.96
CA LEU A 108 -3.10 11.68 15.48
C LEU A 108 -2.70 13.16 15.46
N LYS A 109 -1.48 13.49 15.89
CA LYS A 109 -0.97 14.85 15.83
C LYS A 109 -0.81 15.36 14.40
N ALA A 110 -0.32 14.51 13.50
CA ALA A 110 -0.21 14.81 12.07
C ALA A 110 -1.59 15.13 11.46
N LEU A 111 -2.62 14.34 11.77
CA LEU A 111 -3.99 14.59 11.31
C LEU A 111 -4.57 15.89 11.88
N GLU A 112 -4.35 16.20 13.17
CA GLU A 112 -4.75 17.50 13.72
C GLU A 112 -4.16 18.65 12.89
N ASN A 113 -2.85 18.62 12.63
CA ASN A 113 -2.17 19.65 11.84
C ASN A 113 -2.64 19.69 10.37
N ALA A 114 -2.92 18.54 9.77
CA ALA A 114 -3.41 18.43 8.39
C ALA A 114 -4.73 19.17 8.16
N PHE A 115 -5.57 19.22 9.18
CA PHE A 115 -6.91 19.83 9.13
C PHE A 115 -7.03 21.15 9.92
N ASP A 116 -5.96 21.61 10.56
CA ASP A 116 -5.98 22.89 11.27
C ASP A 116 -5.66 24.06 10.33
N PRO A 117 -6.60 25.00 10.09
CA PRO A 117 -6.39 26.13 9.21
C PRO A 117 -5.25 27.07 9.67
N ASP A 118 -4.91 27.04 10.96
CA ASP A 118 -3.82 27.85 11.52
C ASP A 118 -2.46 27.17 11.41
N CYS A 119 -2.42 25.89 11.03
CA CYS A 119 -1.18 25.15 10.80
C CYS A 119 -0.61 25.46 9.39
N PRO A 120 0.70 25.73 9.24
CA PRO A 120 1.35 25.90 7.93
C PRO A 120 1.14 24.71 6.99
N ASP A 121 1.01 23.51 7.57
CA ASP A 121 0.84 22.25 6.84
C ASP A 121 -0.63 21.86 6.61
N CYS A 122 -1.60 22.74 6.90
CA CYS A 122 -3.00 22.50 6.57
C CYS A 122 -3.14 22.09 5.10
N LEU A 123 -3.76 20.92 4.83
CA LEU A 123 -3.82 20.32 3.51
C LEU A 123 -4.95 20.92 2.65
N GLU A 124 -4.72 20.94 1.33
CA GLU A 124 -5.69 21.45 0.35
C GLU A 124 -6.49 20.27 -0.25
N PHE A 125 -7.80 20.25 -0.01
CA PHE A 125 -8.73 19.24 -0.52
C PHE A 125 -9.45 19.67 -1.81
N TRP A 126 -9.26 20.90 -2.23
CA TRP A 126 -9.74 21.43 -3.49
C TRP A 126 -8.77 22.45 -4.06
N ASN A 127 -8.53 22.34 -5.36
CA ASN A 127 -7.70 23.28 -6.10
C ASN A 127 -8.34 23.51 -7.49
N PRO A 128 -8.57 24.77 -7.94
CA PRO A 128 -9.25 25.04 -9.21
C PRO A 128 -8.47 24.57 -10.45
N LYS A 129 -7.17 24.32 -10.32
CA LYS A 129 -6.29 23.90 -11.43
C LYS A 129 -5.93 22.40 -11.38
N GLN A 130 -6.15 21.74 -10.25
CA GLN A 130 -5.75 20.35 -10.03
C GLN A 130 -6.95 19.52 -9.55
N ARG A 131 -7.20 18.40 -10.21
CA ARG A 131 -8.20 17.42 -9.74
C ARG A 131 -7.62 16.37 -8.78
N GLN A 132 -6.28 16.32 -8.66
CA GLN A 132 -5.56 15.36 -7.85
C GLN A 132 -6.05 15.25 -6.40
N PRO A 133 -6.49 16.33 -5.71
CA PRO A 133 -7.00 16.22 -4.35
C PRO A 133 -8.14 15.22 -4.16
N LEU A 134 -8.95 14.95 -5.20
CA LEU A 134 -9.99 13.90 -5.12
C LEU A 134 -9.40 12.50 -4.90
N VAL A 135 -8.30 12.20 -5.60
CA VAL A 135 -7.60 10.91 -5.50
C VAL A 135 -7.08 10.68 -4.09
N ASP A 136 -6.39 11.68 -3.56
CA ASP A 136 -5.63 11.51 -2.33
C ASP A 136 -6.50 11.71 -1.08
N ALA A 137 -7.60 12.47 -1.19
CA ALA A 137 -8.68 12.47 -0.21
C ALA A 137 -9.36 11.08 -0.11
N ALA A 138 -9.47 10.34 -1.23
CA ALA A 138 -10.03 8.99 -1.21
C ALA A 138 -9.10 8.00 -0.50
N PHE A 139 -7.78 8.04 -0.73
CA PHE A 139 -6.83 7.22 0.04
C PHE A 139 -6.81 7.59 1.53
N LEU A 140 -6.95 8.87 1.86
CA LEU A 140 -7.07 9.31 3.25
C LEU A 140 -8.37 8.79 3.90
N ALA A 141 -9.49 8.84 3.17
CA ALA A 141 -10.78 8.31 3.61
C ALA A 141 -10.71 6.80 3.85
N GLU A 142 -10.10 6.05 2.92
CA GLU A 142 -9.86 4.62 3.04
C GLU A 142 -9.02 4.28 4.27
N GLY A 143 -7.95 5.02 4.54
CA GLY A 143 -7.14 4.86 5.75
C GLY A 143 -7.94 5.13 7.04
N LEU A 144 -8.79 6.15 7.07
CA LEU A 144 -9.64 6.44 8.23
C LEU A 144 -10.74 5.38 8.44
N LEU A 145 -11.29 4.79 7.38
CA LEU A 145 -12.23 3.67 7.46
C LEU A 145 -11.55 2.42 8.04
N ARG A 146 -10.29 2.17 7.69
CA ARG A 146 -9.47 1.04 8.18
C ARG A 146 -9.01 1.20 9.64
N ALA A 147 -9.09 2.40 10.22
CA ALA A 147 -8.73 2.64 11.62
C ALA A 147 -9.82 3.43 12.37
N PRO A 148 -11.05 2.86 12.46
CA PRO A 148 -12.21 3.55 13.03
C PRO A 148 -12.07 3.83 14.53
N THR A 149 -11.36 2.97 15.27
CA THR A 149 -11.23 3.08 16.72
C THR A 149 -10.01 3.91 17.11
N GLN A 150 -8.86 3.56 16.60
CA GLN A 150 -7.59 4.15 17.05
C GLN A 150 -7.26 5.48 16.38
N LEU A 151 -7.70 5.70 15.14
CA LEU A 151 -7.53 7.00 14.49
C LEU A 151 -8.82 7.82 14.57
N TRP A 152 -9.86 7.45 13.80
CA TRP A 152 -11.07 8.26 13.73
C TRP A 152 -11.70 8.51 15.10
N GLY A 153 -11.86 7.47 15.90
CA GLY A 153 -12.48 7.54 17.24
C GLY A 153 -11.70 8.40 18.23
N ARG A 154 -10.39 8.56 18.07
CA ARG A 154 -9.52 9.35 18.95
C ARG A 154 -9.27 10.78 18.48
N LEU A 155 -9.63 11.14 17.23
CA LEU A 155 -9.60 12.53 16.79
C LEU A 155 -10.54 13.40 17.62
N SER A 156 -10.15 14.65 17.88
CA SER A 156 -11.02 15.61 18.53
C SER A 156 -12.31 15.85 17.72
N GLY A 157 -13.41 16.22 18.38
CA GLY A 157 -14.66 16.56 17.70
C GLY A 157 -14.46 17.64 16.65
N GLN A 158 -13.65 18.66 16.94
CA GLN A 158 -13.32 19.74 16.01
C GLN A 158 -12.56 19.20 14.78
N THR A 159 -11.57 18.31 14.97
CA THR A 159 -10.83 17.73 13.86
C THR A 159 -11.75 16.88 12.99
N ARG A 160 -12.62 16.04 13.59
CA ARG A 160 -13.59 15.24 12.84
C ARG A 160 -14.55 16.11 12.01
N GLU A 161 -15.06 17.20 12.56
CA GLU A 161 -15.90 18.16 11.81
C GLU A 161 -15.13 18.75 10.62
N ARG A 162 -13.87 19.15 10.82
CA ARG A 162 -13.01 19.67 9.75
C ARG A 162 -12.77 18.63 8.66
N VAL A 163 -12.51 17.37 9.02
CA VAL A 163 -12.37 16.25 8.05
C VAL A 163 -13.63 16.12 7.19
N ILE A 164 -14.81 16.05 7.83
CA ILE A 164 -16.09 15.95 7.12
C ILE A 164 -16.27 17.11 6.14
N LEU A 165 -16.04 18.35 6.58
CA LEU A 165 -16.16 19.53 5.73
C LEU A 165 -15.18 19.49 4.53
N ARG A 166 -13.92 19.08 4.74
CA ARG A 166 -12.93 18.96 3.67
C ARG A 166 -13.29 17.87 2.66
N PHE A 167 -13.82 16.75 3.12
CA PHE A 167 -14.29 15.69 2.23
C PHE A 167 -15.53 16.13 1.43
N GLN A 168 -16.46 16.84 2.04
CA GLN A 168 -17.58 17.46 1.33
C GLN A 168 -17.10 18.51 0.30
N GLU A 169 -16.03 19.27 0.60
CA GLU A 169 -15.45 20.24 -0.35
C GLU A 169 -14.92 19.55 -1.62
N SER A 170 -14.41 18.32 -1.52
CA SER A 170 -13.93 17.53 -2.67
C SER A 170 -15.03 17.22 -3.69
N ARG A 171 -16.33 17.34 -3.32
CA ARG A 171 -17.46 17.22 -4.25
C ARG A 171 -17.42 18.23 -5.39
N ARG A 172 -16.65 19.31 -5.26
CA ARG A 172 -16.41 20.31 -6.31
C ARG A 172 -15.54 19.75 -7.45
N ILE A 173 -14.89 18.61 -7.24
CA ILE A 173 -14.03 17.97 -8.25
C ILE A 173 -14.84 16.90 -8.96
N GLU A 174 -15.09 17.11 -10.26
CA GLU A 174 -15.74 16.12 -11.09
C GLU A 174 -14.76 15.00 -11.44
N PRO A 175 -15.06 13.72 -11.13
CA PRO A 175 -14.19 12.60 -11.47
C PRO A 175 -14.15 12.34 -12.97
N TYR A 176 -13.02 11.86 -13.48
CA TYR A 176 -12.97 11.30 -14.83
C TYR A 176 -13.77 9.99 -14.89
N ARG A 177 -14.29 9.65 -16.06
CA ARG A 177 -15.03 8.40 -16.28
C ARG A 177 -14.07 7.21 -16.46
N ASN A 178 -13.41 6.85 -15.37
CA ASN A 178 -12.49 5.73 -15.22
C ASN A 178 -12.43 5.35 -13.72
N ASN A 179 -11.30 4.80 -13.21
CA ASN A 179 -11.11 4.51 -11.77
C ASN A 179 -11.40 5.71 -10.84
N TRP A 180 -11.37 6.94 -11.35
CA TRP A 180 -11.67 8.15 -10.58
C TRP A 180 -13.10 8.17 -10.02
N LEU A 181 -14.02 7.45 -10.63
CA LEU A 181 -15.37 7.28 -10.06
C LEU A 181 -15.31 6.61 -8.68
N LEU A 182 -14.37 5.67 -8.47
CA LEU A 182 -14.19 5.01 -7.18
C LEU A 182 -13.61 5.94 -6.11
N PHE A 183 -12.77 6.92 -6.49
CA PHE A 183 -12.32 7.93 -5.52
C PHE A 183 -13.49 8.76 -5.00
N ALA A 184 -14.40 9.17 -5.88
CA ALA A 184 -15.62 9.85 -5.47
C ALA A 184 -16.50 8.94 -4.58
N SER A 185 -16.69 7.68 -4.98
CA SER A 185 -17.46 6.70 -4.20
C SER A 185 -16.85 6.44 -2.82
N MET A 186 -15.51 6.37 -2.69
CA MET A 186 -14.81 6.14 -1.42
C MET A 186 -15.02 7.29 -0.43
N ILE A 187 -14.95 8.53 -0.89
CA ILE A 187 -15.21 9.70 -0.04
C ILE A 187 -16.67 9.70 0.44
N GLU A 188 -17.61 9.39 -0.44
CA GLU A 188 -19.02 9.31 -0.06
C GLU A 188 -19.31 8.11 0.86
N ALA A 189 -18.61 6.98 0.69
CA ALA A 189 -18.70 5.86 1.62
C ALA A 189 -18.20 6.25 3.02
N PHE A 190 -17.09 6.97 3.12
CA PHE A 190 -16.62 7.51 4.40
C PHE A 190 -17.64 8.46 5.02
N LEU A 191 -18.20 9.40 4.25
CA LEU A 191 -19.21 10.33 4.75
C LEU A 191 -20.46 9.58 5.23
N LEU A 192 -20.92 8.58 4.48
CA LEU A 192 -22.04 7.73 4.88
C LEU A 192 -21.76 7.02 6.20
N GLU A 193 -20.59 6.40 6.35
CA GLU A 193 -20.22 5.66 7.56
C GLU A 193 -20.15 6.57 8.79
N GLN A 194 -19.64 7.81 8.63
CA GLN A 194 -19.39 8.69 9.76
C GLN A 194 -20.55 9.63 10.10
N THR A 195 -21.44 9.92 9.16
CA THR A 195 -22.52 10.89 9.34
C THR A 195 -23.92 10.31 9.12
N GLY A 196 -24.01 9.14 8.49
CA GLY A 196 -25.30 8.59 8.01
C GLY A 196 -25.81 9.24 6.72
N GLU A 197 -25.05 10.19 6.12
CA GLU A 197 -25.45 10.95 4.94
C GLU A 197 -24.36 10.92 3.86
N CYS A 198 -24.76 10.83 2.59
CA CYS A 198 -23.86 10.90 1.45
C CYS A 198 -24.54 11.50 0.22
N ASP A 199 -23.75 11.87 -0.79
CA ASP A 199 -24.23 12.09 -2.15
C ASP A 199 -24.40 10.71 -2.81
N LEU A 200 -25.61 10.16 -2.79
CA LEU A 200 -25.91 8.81 -3.27
C LEU A 200 -25.57 8.61 -4.76
N PRO A 201 -25.83 9.54 -5.68
CA PRO A 201 -25.36 9.47 -7.06
C PRO A 201 -23.84 9.34 -7.18
N ARG A 202 -23.06 10.08 -6.38
CA ARG A 202 -21.59 9.97 -6.37
C ARG A 202 -21.11 8.64 -5.78
N LEU A 203 -21.72 8.19 -4.67
CA LEU A 203 -21.42 6.90 -4.06
C LEU A 203 -21.64 5.76 -5.07
N ARG A 204 -22.78 5.74 -5.74
CA ARG A 204 -23.13 4.67 -6.69
C ARG A 204 -22.41 4.76 -8.03
N GLY A 205 -21.98 5.95 -8.46
CA GLY A 205 -21.46 6.17 -9.82
C GLY A 205 -20.27 5.25 -10.17
N GLY A 206 -19.34 5.06 -9.24
CA GLY A 206 -18.25 4.09 -9.40
C GLY A 206 -18.75 2.65 -9.34
N VAL A 207 -19.50 2.32 -8.30
CA VAL A 207 -20.02 0.95 -8.06
C VAL A 207 -20.82 0.45 -9.25
N ASP A 208 -21.83 1.20 -9.68
CA ASP A 208 -22.72 0.80 -10.78
C ASP A 208 -21.95 0.60 -12.10
N GLN A 209 -20.93 1.44 -12.35
CA GLN A 209 -20.12 1.36 -13.55
C GLN A 209 -19.23 0.10 -13.56
N PHE A 210 -18.58 -0.23 -12.44
CA PHE A 210 -17.72 -1.41 -12.35
C PHE A 210 -18.51 -2.70 -12.22
N MET A 211 -19.61 -2.73 -11.44
CA MET A 211 -20.37 -3.95 -11.20
C MET A 211 -21.31 -4.31 -12.37
N ALA A 212 -21.97 -3.33 -12.98
CA ALA A 212 -23.00 -3.53 -14.00
C ALA A 212 -22.77 -2.76 -15.32
N GLY A 213 -21.89 -1.77 -15.34
CA GLY A 213 -21.67 -0.86 -16.48
C GLY A 213 -20.79 -1.42 -17.62
N GLY A 214 -20.46 -2.72 -17.60
CA GLY A 214 -19.72 -3.40 -18.67
C GLY A 214 -18.19 -3.26 -18.58
N TRP A 215 -17.66 -2.76 -17.48
CA TRP A 215 -16.21 -2.69 -17.26
C TRP A 215 -15.60 -3.97 -16.68
N TYR A 216 -16.40 -4.88 -16.13
CA TYR A 216 -15.91 -6.21 -15.81
C TYR A 216 -15.62 -7.01 -17.09
N LYS A 217 -14.42 -7.60 -17.18
CA LYS A 217 -13.93 -8.31 -18.38
C LYS A 217 -13.78 -9.82 -18.17
N GLY A 218 -14.17 -10.32 -17.00
CA GLY A 218 -14.03 -11.73 -16.62
C GLY A 218 -12.74 -12.01 -15.86
N ASP A 219 -12.70 -13.14 -15.18
CA ASP A 219 -11.54 -13.68 -14.47
C ASP A 219 -10.89 -12.70 -13.47
N GLY A 220 -11.71 -11.90 -12.78
CA GLY A 220 -11.24 -10.92 -11.80
C GLY A 220 -10.73 -9.61 -12.39
N TRP A 221 -10.79 -9.38 -13.70
CA TRP A 221 -10.28 -8.16 -14.33
C TRP A 221 -11.36 -7.17 -14.70
N TYR A 222 -11.10 -5.90 -14.43
CA TYR A 222 -11.89 -4.76 -14.86
C TYR A 222 -11.11 -3.92 -15.89
N SER A 223 -11.83 -3.31 -16.85
CA SER A 223 -11.26 -2.21 -17.61
C SER A 223 -11.30 -0.91 -16.78
N ASP A 224 -10.29 -0.08 -16.98
CA ASP A 224 -10.22 1.26 -16.37
C ASP A 224 -10.74 2.31 -17.36
N GLY A 225 -12.06 2.43 -17.41
CA GLY A 225 -12.78 3.13 -18.47
C GLY A 225 -13.25 2.17 -19.58
N ASP A 226 -13.53 2.72 -20.77
CA ASP A 226 -14.12 1.96 -21.87
C ASP A 226 -13.11 0.97 -22.52
N ALA A 227 -11.82 1.28 -22.44
CA ALA A 227 -10.75 0.42 -22.95
C ALA A 227 -10.08 -0.39 -21.84
N PHE A 228 -9.76 -1.65 -22.14
CA PHE A 228 -8.96 -2.48 -21.23
C PHE A 228 -7.48 -2.14 -21.36
N HIS A 229 -6.80 -2.02 -20.24
CA HIS A 229 -5.36 -1.85 -20.15
C HIS A 229 -4.77 -2.93 -19.23
N LEU A 230 -3.70 -3.59 -19.67
CA LEU A 230 -2.94 -4.50 -18.82
C LEU A 230 -1.96 -3.67 -17.97
N ASP A 231 -2.41 -3.29 -16.80
CA ASP A 231 -1.64 -2.58 -15.80
C ASP A 231 -2.09 -3.00 -14.38
N TYR A 232 -1.44 -2.46 -13.36
CA TYR A 232 -1.75 -2.80 -11.97
C TYR A 232 -2.90 -1.98 -11.36
N TYR A 233 -3.66 -1.17 -12.13
CA TYR A 233 -4.75 -0.37 -11.54
C TYR A 233 -5.90 -1.19 -10.98
N ASN A 234 -6.10 -2.42 -11.50
CA ASN A 234 -7.01 -3.37 -10.86
C ASN A 234 -6.61 -3.64 -9.40
N SER A 235 -5.32 -3.75 -9.12
CA SER A 235 -4.78 -3.97 -7.78
C SER A 235 -4.61 -2.68 -6.98
N ILE A 236 -4.14 -1.60 -7.62
CA ILE A 236 -3.79 -0.36 -6.93
C ILE A 236 -5.03 0.37 -6.40
N VAL A 237 -6.14 0.35 -7.18
CA VAL A 237 -7.35 1.16 -6.90
C VAL A 237 -8.61 0.33 -6.98
N ILE A 238 -8.85 -0.39 -8.10
CA ILE A 238 -10.20 -0.84 -8.46
C ILE A 238 -10.72 -1.84 -7.43
N HIS A 239 -10.02 -2.93 -7.19
CA HIS A 239 -10.48 -3.94 -6.23
C HIS A 239 -10.52 -3.46 -4.79
N PRO A 240 -9.45 -2.85 -4.23
CA PRO A 240 -9.49 -2.40 -2.83
C PRO A 240 -10.63 -1.40 -2.58
N MET A 241 -10.71 -0.33 -3.38
CA MET A 241 -11.72 0.70 -3.15
C MET A 241 -13.14 0.23 -3.46
N LEU A 242 -13.34 -0.56 -4.51
CA LEU A 242 -14.66 -1.12 -4.82
C LEU A 242 -15.14 -2.04 -3.69
N THR A 243 -14.26 -2.88 -3.15
CA THR A 243 -14.57 -3.78 -2.04
C THR A 243 -14.92 -3.00 -0.77
N GLU A 244 -14.10 -2.03 -0.38
CA GLU A 244 -14.35 -1.20 0.81
C GLU A 244 -15.66 -0.41 0.69
N VAL A 245 -15.92 0.21 -0.47
CA VAL A 245 -17.17 0.93 -0.74
C VAL A 245 -18.39 0.00 -0.62
N LEU A 246 -18.31 -1.19 -1.21
CA LEU A 246 -19.39 -2.17 -1.15
C LEU A 246 -19.63 -2.69 0.28
N GLN A 247 -18.59 -2.86 1.07
CA GLN A 247 -18.71 -3.22 2.50
C GLN A 247 -19.44 -2.14 3.30
N VAL A 248 -19.09 -0.86 3.08
CA VAL A 248 -19.81 0.27 3.70
C VAL A 248 -21.28 0.27 3.25
N MET A 249 -21.52 0.15 1.94
CA MET A 249 -22.88 0.14 1.42
C MET A 249 -23.73 -0.99 2.00
N GLU A 250 -23.14 -2.18 2.19
CA GLU A 250 -23.85 -3.32 2.79
C GLU A 250 -24.21 -3.07 4.26
N ARG A 251 -23.27 -2.50 5.05
CA ARG A 251 -23.53 -2.09 6.45
C ARG A 251 -24.69 -1.10 6.56
N HIS A 252 -24.90 -0.27 5.56
CA HIS A 252 -25.98 0.72 5.49
C HIS A 252 -27.22 0.25 4.70
N GLY A 253 -27.34 -1.06 4.36
CA GLY A 253 -28.50 -1.62 3.65
C GLY A 253 -28.61 -1.21 2.19
N LEU A 254 -27.53 -0.76 1.57
CA LEU A 254 -27.44 -0.34 0.17
C LEU A 254 -26.80 -1.40 -0.72
N SER A 255 -27.03 -2.69 -0.46
CA SER A 255 -26.38 -3.83 -1.13
C SER A 255 -26.24 -3.66 -2.65
N ALA A 256 -25.07 -4.03 -3.20
CA ALA A 256 -24.74 -3.86 -4.62
C ALA A 256 -23.75 -4.92 -5.15
N GLY A 257 -23.78 -6.16 -4.66
CA GLY A 257 -23.01 -7.28 -5.19
C GLY A 257 -21.65 -7.49 -4.54
N LEU A 258 -21.53 -7.28 -3.21
CA LEU A 258 -20.31 -7.52 -2.46
C LEU A 258 -19.79 -8.95 -2.62
N GLU A 259 -20.67 -9.97 -2.61
CA GLU A 259 -20.26 -11.37 -2.75
C GLU A 259 -19.52 -11.63 -4.08
N ASP A 260 -20.04 -11.11 -5.19
CA ASP A 260 -19.38 -11.24 -6.50
C ASP A 260 -18.04 -10.48 -6.53
N GLN A 261 -17.99 -9.29 -5.92
CA GLN A 261 -16.76 -8.52 -5.83
C GLN A 261 -15.70 -9.27 -5.01
N LEU A 262 -16.05 -9.89 -3.89
CA LEU A 262 -15.09 -10.67 -3.09
C LEU A 262 -14.53 -11.86 -3.87
N LYS A 263 -15.36 -12.58 -4.66
CA LYS A 263 -14.87 -13.64 -5.56
C LYS A 263 -13.88 -13.11 -6.60
N ARG A 264 -14.19 -11.98 -7.22
CA ARG A 264 -13.33 -11.31 -8.22
C ARG A 264 -12.03 -10.82 -7.61
N HIS A 265 -12.10 -10.27 -6.39
CA HIS A 265 -10.94 -9.78 -5.65
C HIS A 265 -10.00 -10.94 -5.26
N THR A 266 -10.55 -12.03 -4.72
CA THR A 266 -9.80 -13.26 -4.42
C THR A 266 -9.09 -13.78 -5.66
N ARG A 267 -9.80 -13.83 -6.80
CA ARG A 267 -9.21 -14.29 -8.06
C ARG A 267 -8.05 -13.40 -8.52
N LEU A 268 -8.20 -12.09 -8.46
CA LEU A 268 -7.08 -11.18 -8.78
C LEU A 268 -5.90 -11.37 -7.83
N ALA A 269 -6.16 -11.53 -6.53
CA ALA A 269 -5.11 -11.76 -5.54
C ALA A 269 -4.29 -13.04 -5.85
N GLU A 270 -4.95 -14.14 -6.22
CA GLU A 270 -4.29 -15.38 -6.67
C GLU A 270 -3.39 -15.15 -7.89
N GLN A 271 -3.86 -14.38 -8.86
CA GLN A 271 -3.08 -14.06 -10.07
C GLN A 271 -1.88 -13.15 -9.74
N LEU A 272 -2.05 -12.17 -8.86
CA LEU A 272 -0.97 -11.29 -8.41
C LEU A 272 0.13 -12.08 -7.69
N GLU A 273 -0.21 -13.05 -6.84
CA GLU A 273 0.79 -13.93 -6.22
C GLU A 273 1.57 -14.70 -7.29
N ARG A 274 0.89 -15.22 -8.32
CA ARG A 274 1.52 -15.94 -9.43
C ARG A 274 2.45 -15.06 -10.29
N PHE A 275 2.26 -13.74 -10.29
CA PHE A 275 3.19 -12.82 -10.96
C PHE A 275 4.51 -12.68 -10.22
N ILE A 276 4.60 -13.09 -8.96
CA ILE A 276 5.85 -13.00 -8.19
C ILE A 276 6.78 -14.14 -8.58
N SER A 277 7.92 -13.79 -9.19
CA SER A 277 8.99 -14.70 -9.58
C SER A 277 9.69 -15.31 -8.35
N PRO A 278 10.44 -16.42 -8.49
CA PRO A 278 11.11 -17.10 -7.37
C PRO A 278 12.03 -16.23 -6.52
N ASP A 279 12.58 -15.15 -7.10
CA ASP A 279 13.50 -14.19 -6.48
C ASP A 279 12.82 -12.91 -5.98
N GLY A 280 11.49 -12.85 -5.99
CA GLY A 280 10.71 -11.69 -5.58
C GLY A 280 10.57 -10.59 -6.65
N THR A 281 11.05 -10.81 -7.87
CA THR A 281 10.77 -9.92 -8.99
C THR A 281 9.35 -10.14 -9.53
N TYR A 282 8.81 -9.14 -10.26
CA TYR A 282 7.51 -9.20 -10.90
C TYR A 282 7.49 -8.38 -12.19
N PRO A 283 6.52 -8.57 -13.10
CA PRO A 283 6.48 -7.86 -14.37
C PRO A 283 6.46 -6.34 -14.20
N VAL A 284 7.40 -5.66 -14.86
CA VAL A 284 7.42 -4.19 -14.96
C VAL A 284 6.57 -3.81 -16.16
N VAL A 285 5.26 -3.68 -15.95
CA VAL A 285 4.27 -3.48 -17.02
C VAL A 285 3.22 -2.46 -16.60
N GLY A 286 2.75 -1.67 -17.56
CA GLY A 286 1.72 -0.66 -17.34
C GLY A 286 2.27 0.62 -16.71
N ARG A 287 1.34 1.50 -16.39
CA ARG A 287 1.59 2.81 -15.78
C ARG A 287 1.71 2.72 -14.26
N SER A 288 2.26 3.77 -13.66
CA SER A 288 2.37 3.96 -12.20
C SER A 288 3.23 2.89 -11.51
N ILE A 289 4.15 2.28 -12.24
CA ILE A 289 5.04 1.25 -11.68
C ILE A 289 5.98 1.82 -10.60
N ALA A 290 6.16 3.14 -10.58
CA ALA A 290 6.88 3.86 -9.53
C ALA A 290 6.20 3.77 -8.13
N TYR A 291 4.98 3.23 -8.03
CA TYR A 291 4.39 2.91 -6.73
C TYR A 291 4.99 1.66 -6.08
N ARG A 292 6.01 1.07 -6.68
CA ARG A 292 6.77 -0.07 -6.15
C ARG A 292 5.87 -1.24 -5.75
N CYS A 293 6.10 -1.82 -4.57
CA CYS A 293 5.28 -2.91 -4.03
C CYS A 293 3.81 -2.54 -3.81
N GLY A 294 3.43 -1.26 -3.85
CA GLY A 294 2.02 -0.83 -3.85
C GLY A 294 1.19 -1.40 -5.00
N VAL A 295 1.81 -1.94 -6.05
CA VAL A 295 1.11 -2.70 -7.10
C VAL A 295 0.44 -3.98 -6.57
N PHE A 296 0.80 -4.44 -5.38
CA PHE A 296 0.19 -5.58 -4.69
C PHE A 296 -0.87 -5.18 -3.65
N HIS A 297 -1.42 -3.97 -3.74
CA HIS A 297 -2.44 -3.48 -2.80
C HIS A 297 -3.62 -4.47 -2.68
N ALA A 298 -4.20 -4.96 -3.80
CA ALA A 298 -5.29 -5.93 -3.75
C ALA A 298 -4.88 -7.27 -3.13
N LEU A 299 -3.65 -7.75 -3.32
CA LEU A 299 -3.15 -8.95 -2.65
C LEU A 299 -3.01 -8.74 -1.14
N ALA A 300 -2.50 -7.58 -0.74
CA ALA A 300 -2.35 -7.20 0.66
C ALA A 300 -3.72 -7.03 1.35
N ASP A 301 -4.68 -6.43 0.65
CA ASP A 301 -6.05 -6.24 1.12
C ASP A 301 -6.79 -7.59 1.24
N ALA A 302 -6.65 -8.47 0.24
CA ALA A 302 -7.18 -9.84 0.31
C ALA A 302 -6.58 -10.65 1.48
N ALA A 303 -5.28 -10.45 1.77
CA ALA A 303 -4.65 -11.08 2.93
C ALA A 303 -5.24 -10.53 4.24
N LEU A 304 -5.41 -9.22 4.37
CA LEU A 304 -6.04 -8.58 5.54
C LEU A 304 -7.47 -9.09 5.77
N MET A 305 -8.22 -9.33 4.70
CA MET A 305 -9.60 -9.85 4.76
C MET A 305 -9.69 -11.39 4.85
N HIS A 306 -8.58 -12.12 4.97
CA HIS A 306 -8.55 -13.60 4.96
C HIS A 306 -9.17 -14.24 3.70
N LEU A 307 -9.07 -13.58 2.56
CA LEU A 307 -9.56 -14.10 1.27
C LEU A 307 -8.54 -15.01 0.57
N ILE A 308 -7.30 -15.06 1.04
CA ILE A 308 -6.24 -15.89 0.47
C ILE A 308 -6.26 -17.31 1.08
N PRO A 309 -6.14 -18.38 0.26
CA PRO A 309 -6.25 -19.76 0.75
C PRO A 309 -5.00 -20.22 1.52
N GLU A 310 -3.81 -19.76 1.13
CA GLU A 310 -2.52 -20.26 1.63
C GLU A 310 -1.66 -19.10 2.22
N PRO A 311 -1.94 -18.70 3.47
CA PRO A 311 -1.32 -17.50 4.06
C PRO A 311 0.21 -17.60 4.16
N GLY A 312 0.77 -18.80 4.38
CA GLY A 312 2.22 -19.01 4.44
C GLY A 312 2.93 -18.84 3.10
N GLU A 313 2.27 -19.21 1.98
CA GLU A 313 2.76 -18.99 0.61
C GLU A 313 2.75 -17.51 0.28
N THR A 314 1.59 -16.87 0.44
CA THR A 314 1.38 -15.44 0.14
C THR A 314 2.33 -14.56 0.96
N ARG A 315 2.47 -14.81 2.27
CA ARG A 315 3.45 -14.06 3.09
C ARG A 315 4.88 -14.22 2.56
N SER A 316 5.28 -15.46 2.22
CA SER A 316 6.63 -15.70 1.69
C SER A 316 6.89 -15.02 0.37
N ALA A 317 5.90 -15.04 -0.55
CA ALA A 317 5.98 -14.35 -1.84
C ALA A 317 6.10 -12.83 -1.65
N MET A 318 5.22 -12.24 -0.87
CA MET A 318 5.24 -10.81 -0.57
C MET A 318 6.54 -10.41 0.16
N THR A 319 7.01 -11.20 1.13
CA THR A 319 8.30 -10.91 1.81
C THR A 319 9.48 -10.95 0.84
N ALA A 320 9.46 -11.82 -0.17
CA ALA A 320 10.49 -11.84 -1.21
C ALA A 320 10.48 -10.55 -2.06
N VAL A 321 9.29 -10.05 -2.42
CA VAL A 321 9.13 -8.75 -3.11
C VAL A 321 9.68 -7.62 -2.25
N LEU A 322 9.27 -7.54 -0.99
CA LEU A 322 9.68 -6.49 -0.06
C LEU A 322 11.20 -6.44 0.07
N ARG A 323 11.83 -7.60 0.37
CA ARG A 323 13.29 -7.68 0.49
C ARG A 323 14.00 -7.28 -0.79
N ARG A 324 13.48 -7.67 -1.94
CA ARG A 324 14.06 -7.33 -3.25
C ARG A 324 14.01 -5.82 -3.51
N GLN A 325 12.86 -5.19 -3.33
CA GLN A 325 12.70 -3.76 -3.59
C GLN A 325 13.39 -2.87 -2.56
N MET A 326 13.32 -3.23 -1.28
CA MET A 326 13.93 -2.42 -0.21
C MET A 326 15.45 -2.61 -0.11
N SER A 327 16.05 -3.55 -0.87
CA SER A 327 17.50 -3.76 -0.89
C SER A 327 18.28 -2.67 -1.63
N SER A 328 17.62 -1.83 -2.41
CA SER A 328 18.31 -0.73 -3.12
C SER A 328 18.65 0.41 -2.15
N PRO A 329 19.93 0.80 -2.04
CA PRO A 329 20.33 1.90 -1.16
C PRO A 329 19.76 3.26 -1.60
N ASP A 330 19.42 3.40 -2.89
CA ASP A 330 18.95 4.66 -3.49
C ASP A 330 17.42 4.82 -3.44
N ASN A 331 16.70 3.99 -2.66
CA ASN A 331 15.27 4.16 -2.47
C ASN A 331 14.93 5.45 -1.71
N PHE A 332 15.82 5.88 -0.84
CA PHE A 332 15.66 7.06 0.02
C PHE A 332 16.77 8.07 -0.25
N ASP A 333 16.49 9.33 0.03
CA ASP A 333 17.50 10.36 0.10
C ASP A 333 18.22 10.38 1.49
N GLU A 334 19.12 11.34 1.68
CA GLU A 334 19.92 11.44 2.91
C GLU A 334 19.06 11.77 4.15
N GLU A 335 17.91 12.41 3.98
CA GLU A 335 16.93 12.74 5.02
C GLU A 335 15.87 11.65 5.23
N GLY A 336 15.91 10.57 4.44
CA GLY A 336 14.98 9.44 4.52
C GLY A 336 13.69 9.60 3.73
N TRP A 337 13.59 10.59 2.84
CA TRP A 337 12.45 10.72 1.94
C TRP A 337 12.52 9.72 0.80
N LEU A 338 11.35 9.17 0.45
CA LEU A 338 11.26 8.20 -0.63
C LEU A 338 11.48 8.90 -1.98
N ARG A 339 12.42 8.39 -2.79
CA ARG A 339 12.66 8.86 -4.15
C ARG A 339 11.70 8.21 -5.14
N ILE A 340 11.43 8.89 -6.25
CA ILE A 340 10.64 8.30 -7.34
C ILE A 340 11.44 7.21 -8.01
N GLY A 341 10.84 6.02 -8.18
CA GLY A 341 11.44 4.89 -8.87
C GLY A 341 10.76 3.58 -8.55
N PHE A 342 11.15 2.54 -9.26
CA PHE A 342 10.70 1.17 -9.05
C PHE A 342 11.63 0.40 -8.10
N CYS A 343 12.94 0.48 -8.33
CA CYS A 343 13.97 -0.10 -7.46
C CYS A 343 15.16 0.86 -7.43
N GLY A 344 15.23 1.72 -6.42
CA GLY A 344 16.13 2.84 -6.35
C GLY A 344 15.53 4.13 -6.90
N SER A 345 16.36 5.11 -7.23
CA SER A 345 15.99 6.40 -7.83
C SER A 345 15.92 6.27 -9.35
N GLN A 346 14.72 6.34 -9.92
CA GLN A 346 14.46 6.12 -11.35
C GLN A 346 13.34 7.06 -11.84
N LEU A 347 13.61 8.36 -11.88
CA LEU A 347 12.59 9.36 -12.23
C LEU A 347 11.95 9.11 -13.61
N ASP A 348 12.75 8.65 -14.58
CA ASP A 348 12.29 8.40 -15.96
C ASP A 348 11.31 7.23 -16.11
N ILE A 349 11.15 6.38 -15.08
CA ILE A 349 10.14 5.31 -15.09
C ILE A 349 8.74 5.81 -14.73
N SER A 350 8.64 7.06 -14.29
CA SER A 350 7.38 7.67 -13.86
C SER A 350 6.68 8.43 -14.97
N GLU A 351 5.38 8.57 -14.86
CA GLU A 351 4.59 9.45 -15.70
C GLU A 351 4.58 10.89 -15.16
N ARG A 352 4.23 11.84 -16.03
CA ARG A 352 4.18 13.28 -15.67
C ARG A 352 3.22 13.64 -14.53
N TYR A 353 2.27 12.76 -14.19
CA TYR A 353 1.38 12.98 -13.04
C TYR A 353 1.98 12.49 -11.71
N ILE A 354 3.06 11.72 -11.75
CA ILE A 354 3.77 11.24 -10.56
C ILE A 354 4.63 12.35 -9.96
N ASN A 355 4.62 12.42 -8.64
CA ASN A 355 5.49 13.29 -7.85
C ASN A 355 5.97 12.54 -6.59
N THR A 356 6.78 13.18 -5.76
CA THR A 356 7.31 12.58 -4.52
C THR A 356 6.21 11.94 -3.67
N GLY A 357 5.07 12.63 -3.48
CA GLY A 357 3.94 12.12 -2.70
C GLY A 357 3.35 10.83 -3.25
N SER A 358 3.42 10.65 -4.57
CA SER A 358 2.87 9.47 -5.25
C SER A 358 3.52 8.16 -4.80
N SER A 359 4.82 8.17 -4.51
CA SER A 359 5.61 7.00 -4.15
C SER A 359 5.16 6.35 -2.84
N TYR A 360 4.50 7.11 -1.96
CA TYR A 360 4.01 6.63 -0.67
C TYR A 360 2.86 5.63 -0.76
N LEU A 361 2.28 5.41 -1.96
CA LEU A 361 1.31 4.32 -2.15
C LEU A 361 1.93 2.93 -1.96
N CYS A 362 3.24 2.80 -1.96
CA CYS A 362 3.92 1.54 -1.58
C CYS A 362 3.54 1.08 -0.17
N THR A 363 3.05 1.96 0.72
CA THR A 363 2.59 1.59 2.06
C THR A 363 1.36 0.69 2.04
N ALA A 364 0.52 0.73 1.00
CA ALA A 364 -0.63 -0.16 0.84
C ALA A 364 -0.23 -1.66 0.75
N PHE A 365 1.02 -1.96 0.48
CA PHE A 365 1.58 -3.31 0.58
C PHE A 365 1.53 -3.89 2.00
N PHE A 366 1.57 -3.05 3.02
CA PHE A 366 1.74 -3.46 4.42
C PHE A 366 0.43 -3.71 5.16
N LEU A 367 -0.72 -3.71 4.48
CA LEU A 367 -2.04 -3.94 5.10
C LEU A 367 -2.09 -5.19 5.99
N PRO A 368 -1.42 -6.34 5.67
CA PRO A 368 -1.41 -7.52 6.54
C PRO A 368 -0.81 -7.28 7.94
N LEU A 369 -0.07 -6.18 8.17
CA LEU A 369 0.36 -5.81 9.52
C LEU A 369 -0.81 -5.45 10.44
N GLY A 370 -2.00 -5.17 9.89
CA GLY A 370 -3.25 -5.03 10.64
C GLY A 370 -3.78 -6.33 11.24
N LEU A 371 -3.24 -7.49 10.83
CA LEU A 371 -3.53 -8.77 11.47
C LEU A 371 -2.70 -8.93 12.75
N PRO A 372 -3.25 -9.47 13.85
CA PRO A 372 -2.49 -9.77 15.06
C PRO A 372 -1.27 -10.65 14.79
N ALA A 373 -0.26 -10.59 15.66
CA ALA A 373 0.99 -11.33 15.46
C ALA A 373 0.81 -12.87 15.53
N ASP A 374 -0.25 -13.33 16.16
CA ASP A 374 -0.66 -14.74 16.29
C ASP A 374 -1.63 -15.19 15.17
N ASP A 375 -1.98 -14.30 14.24
CA ASP A 375 -2.80 -14.65 13.09
C ASP A 375 -2.14 -15.70 12.18
N PRO A 376 -2.93 -16.59 11.53
CA PRO A 376 -2.41 -17.56 10.57
C PRO A 376 -1.53 -16.98 9.46
N PHE A 377 -1.78 -15.75 9.02
CA PHE A 377 -0.91 -15.09 8.06
C PHE A 377 0.54 -14.99 8.57
N TRP A 378 0.73 -14.73 9.86
CA TRP A 378 2.06 -14.58 10.46
C TRP A 378 2.64 -15.87 11.03
N THR A 379 1.77 -16.79 11.50
CA THR A 379 2.20 -17.99 12.24
C THR A 379 2.26 -19.25 11.38
N ALA A 380 1.54 -19.31 10.24
CA ALA A 380 1.67 -20.43 9.32
C ALA A 380 3.15 -20.61 8.88
N PRO A 381 3.63 -21.86 8.76
CA PRO A 381 4.97 -22.12 8.25
C PRO A 381 5.21 -21.40 6.91
N ALA A 382 6.40 -20.85 6.73
CA ALA A 382 6.79 -20.29 5.45
C ALA A 382 6.82 -21.39 4.38
N GLN A 383 6.19 -21.12 3.24
CA GLN A 383 6.10 -22.06 2.12
C GLN A 383 6.49 -21.37 0.82
N ASP A 384 7.04 -22.12 -0.11
CA ASP A 384 7.27 -21.64 -1.46
C ASP A 384 5.93 -21.50 -2.19
N TRP A 385 5.65 -20.35 -2.79
CA TRP A 385 4.41 -20.06 -3.51
C TRP A 385 4.37 -20.75 -4.89
N ALA A 386 3.22 -20.76 -5.51
CA ALA A 386 2.96 -21.54 -6.72
C ALA A 386 4.01 -21.34 -7.82
N THR A 387 4.34 -20.10 -8.17
CA THR A 387 5.34 -19.80 -9.22
C THR A 387 6.73 -20.30 -8.83
N LYS A 388 7.13 -20.14 -7.57
CA LYS A 388 8.44 -20.61 -7.10
C LYS A 388 8.53 -22.15 -7.15
N ARG A 389 7.49 -22.86 -6.71
CA ARG A 389 7.43 -24.34 -6.83
C ARG A 389 7.50 -24.80 -8.29
N ALA A 390 6.76 -24.14 -9.18
CA ALA A 390 6.76 -24.50 -10.61
C ALA A 390 8.15 -24.39 -11.23
N TRP A 391 8.89 -23.33 -10.94
CA TRP A 391 10.26 -23.15 -11.41
C TRP A 391 11.26 -24.13 -10.78
N GLN A 392 10.94 -24.71 -9.64
CA GLN A 392 11.72 -25.77 -9.00
C GLN A 392 11.35 -27.18 -9.53
N GLY A 393 10.44 -27.30 -10.49
CA GLY A 393 9.95 -28.57 -11.03
C GLY A 393 9.05 -29.35 -10.06
N GLN A 394 8.52 -28.67 -9.03
CA GLN A 394 7.61 -29.28 -8.06
C GLN A 394 6.16 -29.30 -8.60
N ARG A 395 5.32 -30.13 -7.99
CA ARG A 395 3.92 -30.22 -8.38
C ARG A 395 3.15 -28.94 -7.99
N VAL A 396 2.48 -28.35 -8.97
CA VAL A 396 1.58 -27.20 -8.81
C VAL A 396 0.26 -27.51 -9.48
N GLN A 397 -0.85 -27.10 -8.89
CA GLN A 397 -2.17 -27.21 -9.54
C GLN A 397 -2.25 -26.26 -10.75
N ALA A 398 -2.93 -26.73 -11.80
CA ALA A 398 -3.22 -25.89 -12.96
C ALA A 398 -4.10 -24.70 -12.55
N ASP A 399 -3.81 -23.55 -13.14
CA ASP A 399 -4.59 -22.34 -12.95
C ASP A 399 -5.83 -22.36 -13.86
N HIS A 400 -6.95 -21.87 -13.35
CA HIS A 400 -8.21 -21.81 -14.08
C HIS A 400 -8.93 -20.49 -13.82
N ALA A 401 -9.49 -19.93 -14.88
CA ALA A 401 -10.37 -18.78 -14.77
C ALA A 401 -11.61 -19.09 -13.90
N ILE A 402 -12.06 -18.11 -13.11
CA ILE A 402 -13.36 -18.22 -12.46
C ILE A 402 -14.47 -18.11 -13.51
N ARG A 403 -15.58 -18.80 -13.26
CA ARG A 403 -16.80 -18.67 -14.05
C ARG A 403 -17.79 -17.83 -13.24
N ASP A 404 -18.20 -16.71 -13.80
CA ASP A 404 -19.26 -15.85 -13.27
C ASP A 404 -20.64 -16.38 -13.67
#